data_cf9b51c90425fbad80cd2b689b75420b
#
_entry.id   cf9b51c90425fbad80cd2b689b75420b
#
_cell.length_a   1.000
_cell.length_b   1.000
_cell.length_c   1.000
_cell.angle_alpha   90.00
_cell.angle_beta   90.00
_cell.angle_gamma   90.00
#
_symmetry.space_group_name_H-M   'P 1'
#
loop_
_entity.id
_entity.type
_entity.pdbx_description
1 polymer ?
#
loop_
_entity_poly.entity_id
_entity_poly.type
_entity_poly.pdbx_seq_one_letter_code
_entity_poly.pdbx_strand_id
1 'polypeptide(L)'
;MVSINDVAKKAGVAKSTVSKVLNNYSLVSDETRLKVEKAVEELGYVPNSVAVSLSKKVFNRVGLIVDIRHNSQFVDEISMQYLTGAFEKAKEYQIEVVTFFSAQFDGMNYKQVTAFLKSQRINCLIIYNLSIENKNLYKIIEKQEFYCVLVDSPITNDRTSSVSLDHYSAQYEVAKKTLEENSYIDRVLYIAGGAGGYITNRRLDAMKKLQEEFGFELIVKYGDFNEYKAREITLKYGERSNAIVCASDLMAIGAVFALTEMDIYRPVCGFDGIRLMGYTKIAANTVKQDFNLKSKQAFDELKKLLDGEKGQYTEIPFEVCKINYMDVIQK
;
A
#
# COMPACT_ATOMS: atom_id res chain seq x y z
N MET A 1 -12.83 21.96 30.01
CA MET A 1 -13.26 21.12 28.89
C MET A 1 -14.62 20.55 29.25
N VAL A 2 -15.65 20.76 28.42
CA VAL A 2 -17.02 20.28 28.69
C VAL A 2 -17.02 18.75 28.69
N SER A 3 -17.68 18.14 29.67
CA SER A 3 -17.75 16.69 29.85
C SER A 3 -19.13 16.14 29.53
N ILE A 4 -19.26 14.84 29.31
CA ILE A 4 -20.58 14.18 29.16
C ILE A 4 -21.47 14.36 30.37
N ASN A 5 -20.89 14.58 31.57
CA ASN A 5 -21.67 14.86 32.79
C ASN A 5 -22.30 16.26 32.74
N ASP A 6 -21.64 17.24 32.12
CA ASP A 6 -22.17 18.58 31.94
C ASP A 6 -23.33 18.56 30.94
N VAL A 7 -23.24 17.78 29.87
CA VAL A 7 -24.34 17.56 28.92
C VAL A 7 -25.54 16.89 29.64
N ALA A 8 -25.27 15.84 30.41
CA ALA A 8 -26.32 15.14 31.18
C ALA A 8 -27.06 16.06 32.14
N LYS A 9 -26.30 16.90 32.85
CA LYS A 9 -26.85 17.91 33.77
C LYS A 9 -27.69 18.97 33.04
N LYS A 10 -27.17 19.46 31.89
CA LYS A 10 -27.85 20.46 31.06
C LYS A 10 -29.13 19.91 30.41
N ALA A 11 -29.11 18.68 29.90
CA ALA A 11 -30.26 18.02 29.30
C ALA A 11 -31.27 17.44 30.30
N GLY A 12 -30.94 17.43 31.60
CA GLY A 12 -31.81 16.87 32.66
C GLY A 12 -31.98 15.35 32.56
N VAL A 13 -30.99 14.63 32.09
CA VAL A 13 -31.05 13.17 31.91
C VAL A 13 -29.84 12.46 32.52
N ALA A 14 -29.90 11.15 32.66
CA ALA A 14 -28.78 10.38 33.15
C ALA A 14 -27.64 10.35 32.13
N LYS A 15 -26.37 10.25 32.58
CA LYS A 15 -25.20 10.08 31.75
C LYS A 15 -25.32 8.93 30.74
N SER A 16 -25.93 7.81 31.17
CA SER A 16 -26.22 6.65 30.32
C SER A 16 -27.19 6.98 29.19
N THR A 17 -28.13 7.88 29.41
CA THR A 17 -29.09 8.35 28.40
C THR A 17 -28.40 9.23 27.37
N VAL A 18 -27.53 10.16 27.79
CA VAL A 18 -26.69 10.95 26.86
C VAL A 18 -25.84 10.03 26.00
N SER A 19 -25.20 9.03 26.61
CA SER A 19 -24.40 8.04 25.87
C SER A 19 -25.23 7.26 24.85
N LYS A 20 -26.47 6.88 25.17
CA LYS A 20 -27.38 6.19 24.23
C LYS A 20 -27.79 7.08 23.07
N VAL A 21 -28.09 8.35 23.31
CA VAL A 21 -28.41 9.33 22.25
C VAL A 21 -27.25 9.54 21.31
N LEU A 22 -26.05 9.82 21.84
CA LEU A 22 -24.83 10.05 21.07
C LEU A 22 -24.39 8.82 20.25
N ASN A 23 -24.82 7.63 20.65
CA ASN A 23 -24.57 6.36 19.95
C ASN A 23 -25.75 5.88 19.11
N ASN A 24 -26.74 6.72 18.84
CA ASN A 24 -27.91 6.43 17.99
C ASN A 24 -28.72 5.18 18.39
N TYR A 25 -28.82 4.85 19.70
CA TYR A 25 -29.65 3.73 20.12
C TYR A 25 -31.14 4.04 19.86
N SER A 26 -31.86 3.06 19.29
CA SER A 26 -33.28 3.18 18.93
C SER A 26 -34.26 3.24 20.13
N LEU A 27 -33.79 2.90 21.32
CA LEU A 27 -34.62 2.83 22.55
C LEU A 27 -34.69 4.17 23.30
N VAL A 28 -34.38 5.30 22.69
CA VAL A 28 -34.50 6.63 23.30
C VAL A 28 -35.61 7.40 22.59
N SER A 29 -36.55 7.98 23.34
CA SER A 29 -37.63 8.79 22.75
C SER A 29 -37.09 10.02 22.01
N ASP A 30 -37.81 10.45 20.99
CA ASP A 30 -37.41 11.61 20.16
C ASP A 30 -37.32 12.88 21.00
N GLU A 31 -38.21 13.08 21.99
CA GLU A 31 -38.13 14.21 22.91
C GLU A 31 -36.85 14.23 23.74
N THR A 32 -36.43 13.06 24.25
CA THR A 32 -35.17 12.95 24.99
C THR A 32 -33.95 13.15 24.07
N ARG A 33 -34.02 12.67 22.85
CA ARG A 33 -32.97 12.87 21.82
C ARG A 33 -32.79 14.35 21.56
N LEU A 34 -33.85 15.09 21.26
CA LEU A 34 -33.82 16.54 21.03
C LEU A 34 -33.24 17.34 22.19
N LYS A 35 -33.61 16.99 23.45
CA LYS A 35 -33.05 17.64 24.64
C LYS A 35 -31.52 17.46 24.75
N VAL A 36 -31.03 16.26 24.45
CA VAL A 36 -29.59 15.96 24.51
C VAL A 36 -28.84 16.65 23.37
N GLU A 37 -29.35 16.58 22.14
CA GLU A 37 -28.73 17.21 20.96
C GLU A 37 -28.61 18.73 21.15
N LYS A 38 -29.67 19.38 21.66
CA LYS A 38 -29.66 20.81 21.99
C LYS A 38 -28.61 21.15 23.07
N ALA A 39 -28.51 20.32 24.12
CA ALA A 39 -27.51 20.51 25.15
C ALA A 39 -26.08 20.33 24.65
N VAL A 40 -25.85 19.39 23.73
CA VAL A 40 -24.56 19.16 23.05
C VAL A 40 -24.15 20.40 22.25
N GLU A 41 -25.08 20.94 21.43
CA GLU A 41 -24.84 22.12 20.61
C GLU A 41 -24.57 23.37 21.46
N GLU A 42 -25.39 23.65 22.46
CA GLU A 42 -25.25 24.81 23.33
C GLU A 42 -23.97 24.80 24.17
N LEU A 43 -23.48 23.63 24.56
CA LEU A 43 -22.22 23.48 25.32
C LEU A 43 -20.99 23.32 24.44
N GLY A 44 -21.16 23.20 23.12
CA GLY A 44 -20.05 22.88 22.21
C GLY A 44 -19.36 21.56 22.60
N TYR A 45 -20.14 20.60 23.11
CA TYR A 45 -19.59 19.33 23.55
C TYR A 45 -19.21 18.46 22.34
N VAL A 46 -17.92 18.17 22.22
CA VAL A 46 -17.42 17.19 21.24
C VAL A 46 -17.28 15.85 21.96
N PRO A 47 -18.02 14.81 21.51
CA PRO A 47 -17.87 13.47 22.07
C PRO A 47 -16.41 13.03 22.02
N ASN A 48 -15.84 12.67 23.17
CA ASN A 48 -14.51 12.08 23.20
C ASN A 48 -14.60 10.67 22.60
N SER A 49 -14.15 10.51 21.34
CA SER A 49 -14.11 9.23 20.62
C SER A 49 -13.42 8.13 21.44
N VAL A 50 -12.47 8.52 22.29
CA VAL A 50 -11.76 7.65 23.24
C VAL A 50 -12.69 7.12 24.34
N ALA A 51 -13.65 7.91 24.81
CA ALA A 51 -14.61 7.45 25.84
C ALA A 51 -15.74 6.59 25.23
N VAL A 52 -16.11 6.86 23.99
CA VAL A 52 -17.14 6.09 23.25
C VAL A 52 -16.62 4.70 22.89
N SER A 53 -15.37 4.59 22.46
CA SER A 53 -14.73 3.30 22.13
C SER A 53 -14.48 2.40 23.34
N LEU A 54 -14.42 2.96 24.56
CA LEU A 54 -14.33 2.19 25.80
C LEU A 54 -15.63 1.44 26.14
N SER A 55 -16.79 1.91 25.69
CA SER A 55 -18.09 1.32 26.01
C SER A 55 -18.57 0.26 25.01
N LYS A 56 -18.00 0.24 23.82
CA LYS A 56 -18.25 -0.78 22.80
C LYS A 56 -16.93 -1.51 22.52
N LYS A 57 -16.93 -2.85 22.58
CA LYS A 57 -15.85 -3.70 22.05
C LYS A 57 -15.77 -3.60 20.51
N VAL A 58 -15.85 -2.42 19.92
CA VAL A 58 -15.84 -2.22 18.48
C VAL A 58 -14.41 -1.83 18.11
N PHE A 59 -13.85 -2.56 17.15
CA PHE A 59 -12.57 -2.25 16.54
C PHE A 59 -12.72 -0.98 15.68
N ASN A 60 -12.53 0.19 16.30
CA ASN A 60 -12.73 1.48 15.62
C ASN A 60 -11.44 2.11 15.15
N ARG A 61 -10.28 1.42 15.28
CA ARG A 61 -8.98 1.98 14.93
C ARG A 61 -8.10 0.97 14.23
N VAL A 62 -7.60 1.34 13.05
CA VAL A 62 -6.71 0.55 12.22
C VAL A 62 -5.36 1.25 12.11
N GLY A 63 -4.28 0.51 12.33
CA GLY A 63 -2.92 0.96 12.06
C GLY A 63 -2.54 0.68 10.61
N LEU A 64 -2.17 1.71 9.86
CA LEU A 64 -1.53 1.55 8.56
C LEU A 64 -0.02 1.58 8.78
N ILE A 65 0.69 0.55 8.37
CA ILE A 65 2.15 0.53 8.39
C ILE A 65 2.64 0.71 6.97
N VAL A 66 3.34 1.82 6.72
CA VAL A 66 3.90 2.18 5.41
C VAL A 66 5.42 2.12 5.50
N ASP A 67 6.05 1.41 4.57
CA ASP A 67 7.51 1.36 4.48
C ASP A 67 8.01 2.49 3.56
N ILE A 68 8.29 3.65 4.14
CA ILE A 68 8.96 4.76 3.45
C ILE A 68 10.45 4.64 3.74
N ARG A 69 11.22 4.27 2.74
CA ARG A 69 12.68 4.20 2.84
C ARG A 69 13.26 5.61 2.78
N HIS A 70 14.20 5.92 3.66
CA HIS A 70 14.77 7.24 3.90
C HIS A 70 15.40 7.95 2.69
N ASN A 71 15.53 7.30 1.54
CA ASN A 71 16.21 7.83 0.35
C ASN A 71 15.27 8.18 -0.82
N SER A 72 13.95 8.07 -0.68
CA SER A 72 13.04 8.57 -1.72
C SER A 72 12.85 10.08 -1.56
N GLN A 73 13.61 10.87 -2.30
CA GLN A 73 13.46 12.34 -2.35
C GLN A 73 12.22 12.78 -3.16
N PHE A 74 11.45 11.84 -3.69
CA PHE A 74 10.30 12.10 -4.57
C PHE A 74 8.99 11.90 -3.86
N VAL A 75 7.98 12.67 -4.28
CA VAL A 75 6.59 12.46 -3.86
C VAL A 75 6.21 11.03 -4.24
N ASP A 76 5.96 10.22 -3.25
CA ASP A 76 5.59 8.82 -3.43
C ASP A 76 4.12 8.74 -3.86
N GLU A 77 3.91 8.77 -5.20
CA GLU A 77 2.57 8.66 -5.79
C GLU A 77 1.85 7.38 -5.36
N ILE A 78 2.60 6.29 -5.19
CA ILE A 78 2.06 4.99 -4.80
C ILE A 78 1.52 5.05 -3.36
N SER A 79 2.31 5.57 -2.42
CA SER A 79 1.87 5.71 -1.02
C SER A 79 0.68 6.65 -0.89
N MET A 80 0.63 7.72 -1.68
CA MET A 80 -0.53 8.62 -1.69
C MET A 80 -1.79 7.93 -2.21
N GLN A 81 -1.70 7.10 -3.23
CA GLN A 81 -2.84 6.31 -3.72
C GLN A 81 -3.31 5.28 -2.67
N TYR A 82 -2.39 4.60 -1.98
CA TYR A 82 -2.73 3.71 -0.87
C TYR A 82 -3.46 4.45 0.24
N LEU A 83 -2.93 5.59 0.70
CA LEU A 83 -3.54 6.39 1.75
C LEU A 83 -4.92 6.91 1.34
N THR A 84 -5.09 7.37 0.09
CA THR A 84 -6.39 7.83 -0.41
C THR A 84 -7.42 6.71 -0.34
N GLY A 85 -7.12 5.52 -0.86
CA GLY A 85 -8.03 4.36 -0.78
C GLY A 85 -8.34 3.95 0.66
N ALA A 86 -7.33 4.00 1.54
CA ALA A 86 -7.50 3.71 2.97
C ALA A 86 -8.46 4.69 3.64
N PHE A 87 -8.28 5.99 3.44
CA PHE A 87 -9.13 7.02 4.05
C PHE A 87 -10.56 6.99 3.51
N GLU A 88 -10.76 6.71 2.21
CA GLU A 88 -12.09 6.54 1.63
C GLU A 88 -12.85 5.40 2.30
N LYS A 89 -12.24 4.22 2.45
CA LYS A 89 -12.86 3.07 3.13
C LYS A 89 -13.01 3.26 4.63
N ALA A 90 -12.03 3.87 5.27
CA ALA A 90 -12.13 4.21 6.68
C ALA A 90 -13.31 5.14 6.98
N LYS A 91 -13.58 6.11 6.10
CA LYS A 91 -14.76 6.98 6.19
C LYS A 91 -16.07 6.18 6.01
N GLU A 92 -16.13 5.28 5.01
CA GLU A 92 -17.28 4.41 4.76
C GLU A 92 -17.61 3.54 5.98
N TYR A 93 -16.58 2.92 6.57
CA TYR A 93 -16.73 2.02 7.71
C TYR A 93 -16.73 2.72 9.08
N GLN A 94 -16.61 4.05 9.11
CA GLN A 94 -16.50 4.86 10.34
C GLN A 94 -15.36 4.39 11.25
N ILE A 95 -14.21 4.05 10.65
CA ILE A 95 -13.00 3.58 11.32
C ILE A 95 -12.00 4.74 11.39
N GLU A 96 -11.34 4.89 12.54
CA GLU A 96 -10.20 5.80 12.71
C GLU A 96 -8.92 5.13 12.16
N VAL A 97 -8.17 5.86 11.37
CA VAL A 97 -6.89 5.40 10.80
C VAL A 97 -5.74 6.10 11.48
N VAL A 98 -4.73 5.34 11.87
CA VAL A 98 -3.45 5.84 12.39
C VAL A 98 -2.34 5.32 11.52
N THR A 99 -1.60 6.22 10.87
CA THR A 99 -0.49 5.84 10.00
C THR A 99 0.81 5.80 10.80
N PHE A 100 1.55 4.71 10.64
CA PHE A 100 2.90 4.49 11.17
C PHE A 100 3.87 4.29 10.02
N PHE A 101 5.05 4.84 10.14
CA PHE A 101 6.17 4.53 9.25
C PHE A 101 7.02 3.42 9.88
N SER A 102 7.46 2.46 9.07
CA SER A 102 8.24 1.31 9.56
C SER A 102 9.48 1.75 10.34
N ALA A 103 10.11 2.85 9.96
CA ALA A 103 11.25 3.45 10.65
C ALA A 103 10.96 3.84 12.12
N GLN A 104 9.70 4.05 12.51
CA GLN A 104 9.35 4.33 13.91
C GLN A 104 9.59 3.12 14.83
N PHE A 105 9.74 1.94 14.27
CA PHE A 105 9.97 0.70 14.99
C PHE A 105 11.45 0.30 15.02
N ASP A 106 12.34 1.10 14.43
CA ASP A 106 13.78 0.85 14.43
C ASP A 106 14.32 0.84 15.86
N GLY A 107 15.16 -0.14 16.17
CA GLY A 107 15.69 -0.36 17.51
C GLY A 107 14.72 -0.98 18.52
N MET A 108 13.44 -1.13 18.20
CA MET A 108 12.47 -1.83 19.03
C MET A 108 12.55 -3.35 18.81
N ASN A 109 12.31 -4.12 19.85
CA ASN A 109 12.05 -5.54 19.70
C ASN A 109 10.54 -5.80 19.51
N TYR A 110 10.21 -7.04 19.14
CA TYR A 110 8.82 -7.47 18.89
C TYR A 110 7.85 -7.09 20.03
N LYS A 111 8.23 -7.31 21.31
CA LYS A 111 7.37 -7.00 22.46
C LYS A 111 7.12 -5.50 22.61
N GLN A 112 8.13 -4.69 22.33
CA GLN A 112 8.03 -3.22 22.39
C GLN A 112 7.11 -2.69 21.27
N VAL A 113 7.26 -3.20 20.04
CA VAL A 113 6.35 -2.82 18.92
C VAL A 113 4.91 -3.22 19.26
N THR A 114 4.70 -4.45 19.73
CA THR A 114 3.36 -4.93 20.16
C THR A 114 2.77 -4.05 21.26
N ALA A 115 3.54 -3.76 22.31
CA ALA A 115 3.09 -2.91 23.42
C ALA A 115 2.78 -1.48 22.96
N PHE A 116 3.61 -0.91 22.10
CA PHE A 116 3.41 0.40 21.51
C PHE A 116 2.09 0.44 20.71
N LEU A 117 1.87 -0.47 19.78
CA LEU A 117 0.63 -0.54 18.98
C LEU A 117 -0.61 -0.72 19.86
N LYS A 118 -0.56 -1.62 20.85
CA LYS A 118 -1.65 -1.83 21.82
C LYS A 118 -1.91 -0.58 22.69
N SER A 119 -0.87 0.17 23.07
CA SER A 119 -1.03 1.44 23.79
C SER A 119 -1.78 2.50 22.99
N GLN A 120 -1.63 2.46 21.66
CA GLN A 120 -2.39 3.29 20.72
C GLN A 120 -3.79 2.72 20.41
N ARG A 121 -4.20 1.64 21.11
CA ARG A 121 -5.46 0.91 20.89
C ARG A 121 -5.61 0.34 19.49
N ILE A 122 -4.50 0.00 18.86
CA ILE A 122 -4.48 -0.70 17.58
C ILE A 122 -4.59 -2.20 17.85
N ASN A 123 -5.55 -2.85 17.20
CA ASN A 123 -5.73 -4.31 17.20
C ASN A 123 -5.78 -4.88 15.78
N CYS A 124 -5.84 -3.99 14.79
CA CYS A 124 -5.91 -4.30 13.37
C CYS A 124 -4.83 -3.53 12.63
N LEU A 125 -4.16 -4.19 11.69
CA LEU A 125 -3.08 -3.62 10.90
C LEU A 125 -3.32 -3.85 9.41
N ILE A 126 -3.07 -2.83 8.61
CA ILE A 126 -2.85 -2.99 7.17
C ILE A 126 -1.39 -2.63 6.93
N ILE A 127 -0.63 -3.56 6.35
CA ILE A 127 0.82 -3.43 6.17
C ILE A 127 1.11 -3.40 4.68
N TYR A 128 1.63 -2.28 4.21
CA TYR A 128 2.01 -2.08 2.81
C TYR A 128 3.48 -2.42 2.60
N ASN A 129 3.77 -3.21 1.57
CA ASN A 129 5.13 -3.54 1.13
C ASN A 129 6.03 -4.09 2.25
N LEU A 130 5.55 -5.15 2.95
CA LEU A 130 6.29 -5.78 4.05
C LEU A 130 7.71 -6.18 3.63
N SER A 131 8.72 -5.47 4.12
CA SER A 131 10.13 -5.78 3.87
C SER A 131 10.58 -7.01 4.64
N ILE A 132 11.43 -7.84 4.02
CA ILE A 132 12.08 -9.00 4.70
C ILE A 132 12.93 -8.60 5.91
N GLU A 133 13.35 -7.34 5.99
CA GLU A 133 14.14 -6.80 7.10
C GLU A 133 13.28 -6.55 8.35
N ASN A 134 11.97 -6.41 8.19
CA ASN A 134 11.03 -6.09 9.28
C ASN A 134 10.66 -7.34 10.12
N LYS A 135 11.67 -8.02 10.69
CA LYS A 135 11.51 -9.26 11.46
C LYS A 135 10.49 -9.16 12.59
N ASN A 136 10.29 -7.97 13.16
CA ASN A 136 9.30 -7.76 14.22
C ASN A 136 7.87 -7.84 13.69
N LEU A 137 7.59 -7.30 12.50
CA LEU A 137 6.29 -7.40 11.86
C LEU A 137 5.98 -8.86 11.47
N TYR A 138 6.96 -9.61 10.96
CA TYR A 138 6.79 -11.04 10.71
C TYR A 138 6.40 -11.81 11.97
N LYS A 139 7.04 -11.52 13.13
CA LYS A 139 6.67 -12.12 14.41
C LYS A 139 5.27 -11.75 14.88
N ILE A 140 4.82 -10.51 14.65
CA ILE A 140 3.46 -10.07 14.96
C ILE A 140 2.44 -10.87 14.16
N ILE A 141 2.70 -11.06 12.86
CA ILE A 141 1.87 -11.85 11.95
C ILE A 141 1.84 -13.32 12.37
N GLU A 142 3.01 -13.91 12.65
CA GLU A 142 3.14 -15.32 13.10
C GLU A 142 2.39 -15.57 14.41
N LYS A 143 2.51 -14.66 15.38
CA LYS A 143 1.86 -14.78 16.70
C LYS A 143 0.36 -14.49 16.67
N GLN A 144 -0.17 -13.99 15.55
CA GLN A 144 -1.58 -13.70 15.35
C GLN A 144 -2.19 -12.82 16.47
N GLU A 145 -1.40 -11.89 17.00
CA GLU A 145 -1.85 -10.99 18.07
C GLU A 145 -2.73 -9.85 17.55
N PHE A 146 -2.69 -9.59 16.26
CA PHE A 146 -3.48 -8.60 15.54
C PHE A 146 -4.22 -9.25 14.38
N TYR A 147 -5.33 -8.65 13.97
CA TYR A 147 -5.88 -8.89 12.66
C TYR A 147 -5.06 -8.11 11.64
N CYS A 148 -4.52 -8.77 10.64
CA CYS A 148 -3.62 -8.17 9.68
C CYS A 148 -4.13 -8.34 8.25
N VAL A 149 -3.96 -7.29 7.43
CA VAL A 149 -4.02 -7.45 5.98
C VAL A 149 -2.70 -6.96 5.39
N LEU A 150 -2.09 -7.81 4.60
CA LEU A 150 -0.82 -7.53 3.95
C LEU A 150 -1.08 -7.14 2.49
N VAL A 151 -0.49 -6.04 2.06
CA VAL A 151 -0.53 -5.64 0.66
C VAL A 151 0.80 -6.02 0.02
N ASP A 152 0.71 -6.77 -1.10
CA ASP A 152 1.85 -7.27 -1.86
C ASP A 152 2.78 -8.23 -1.07
N SER A 153 2.19 -9.10 -0.26
CA SER A 153 2.87 -10.20 0.45
C SER A 153 2.00 -11.45 0.42
N PRO A 154 2.56 -12.66 0.25
CA PRO A 154 1.77 -13.89 0.06
C PRO A 154 1.29 -14.53 1.37
N ILE A 155 1.61 -13.94 2.52
CA ILE A 155 1.40 -14.58 3.81
C ILE A 155 -0.06 -14.48 4.21
N THR A 156 -0.68 -15.63 4.50
CA THR A 156 -2.03 -15.74 5.07
C THR A 156 -2.02 -16.69 6.25
N ASN A 157 -2.90 -16.45 7.22
CA ASN A 157 -3.20 -17.36 8.33
C ASN A 157 -4.61 -17.06 8.87
N ASP A 158 -5.05 -17.68 9.97
CA ASP A 158 -6.40 -17.50 10.50
C ASP A 158 -6.77 -16.02 10.81
N ARG A 159 -5.79 -15.13 11.05
CA ARG A 159 -5.98 -13.71 11.34
C ARG A 159 -5.29 -12.77 10.35
N THR A 160 -4.77 -13.31 9.27
CA THR A 160 -4.04 -12.51 8.28
C THR A 160 -4.52 -12.82 6.88
N SER A 161 -5.05 -11.82 6.19
CA SER A 161 -5.34 -11.85 4.76
C SER A 161 -4.25 -11.16 3.96
N SER A 162 -4.23 -11.40 2.66
CA SER A 162 -3.33 -10.77 1.71
C SER A 162 -4.09 -10.24 0.51
N VAL A 163 -3.67 -9.07 0.04
CA VAL A 163 -4.17 -8.44 -1.21
C VAL A 163 -2.97 -8.15 -2.10
N SER A 164 -2.95 -8.69 -3.30
CA SER A 164 -1.84 -8.52 -4.24
C SER A 164 -2.33 -8.71 -5.67
N LEU A 165 -1.50 -8.38 -6.64
CA LEU A 165 -1.69 -8.83 -8.03
C LEU A 165 -0.78 -10.03 -8.32
N ASP A 166 -1.02 -10.73 -9.43
CA ASP A 166 -0.06 -11.73 -9.92
C ASP A 166 1.17 -11.04 -10.53
N HIS A 167 2.19 -10.83 -9.68
CA HIS A 167 3.45 -10.19 -10.05
C HIS A 167 4.22 -10.97 -11.12
N TYR A 168 4.05 -12.29 -11.18
CA TYR A 168 4.69 -13.10 -12.20
C TYR A 168 4.07 -12.84 -13.58
N SER A 169 2.77 -13.01 -13.71
CA SER A 169 2.07 -12.79 -14.98
C SER A 169 2.19 -11.35 -15.46
N ALA A 170 2.08 -10.38 -14.55
CA ALA A 170 2.20 -8.97 -14.90
C ALA A 170 3.60 -8.61 -15.45
N GLN A 171 4.68 -9.09 -14.81
CA GLN A 171 6.05 -8.86 -15.31
C GLN A 171 6.29 -9.59 -16.61
N TYR A 172 5.79 -10.82 -16.74
CA TYR A 172 5.88 -11.60 -17.96
C TYR A 172 5.21 -10.86 -19.13
N GLU A 173 3.98 -10.41 -18.97
CA GLU A 173 3.21 -9.76 -20.03
C GLU A 173 3.84 -8.43 -20.50
N VAL A 174 4.24 -7.55 -19.56
CA VAL A 174 4.85 -6.26 -19.94
C VAL A 174 6.20 -6.42 -20.63
N ALA A 175 7.02 -7.35 -20.14
CA ALA A 175 8.31 -7.62 -20.75
C ALA A 175 8.13 -8.28 -22.12
N LYS A 176 7.29 -9.32 -22.22
CA LYS A 176 6.96 -9.99 -23.49
C LYS A 176 6.50 -9.01 -24.55
N LYS A 177 5.51 -8.17 -24.23
CA LYS A 177 5.01 -7.12 -25.12
C LYS A 177 6.13 -6.20 -25.60
N THR A 178 7.03 -5.79 -24.69
CA THR A 178 8.14 -4.90 -25.05
C THR A 178 9.15 -5.59 -25.96
N LEU A 179 9.43 -6.88 -25.74
CA LEU A 179 10.32 -7.66 -26.59
C LEU A 179 9.72 -7.91 -27.99
N GLU A 180 8.42 -8.23 -28.07
CA GLU A 180 7.70 -8.49 -29.33
C GLU A 180 7.53 -7.22 -30.19
N GLU A 181 7.41 -6.05 -29.57
CA GLU A 181 7.35 -4.77 -30.29
C GLU A 181 8.70 -4.33 -30.90
N ASN A 182 9.80 -5.02 -30.56
CA ASN A 182 11.15 -4.65 -30.98
C ASN A 182 11.87 -5.85 -31.60
N SER A 183 12.63 -5.60 -32.68
CA SER A 183 13.35 -6.64 -33.39
C SER A 183 14.76 -6.83 -32.83
N TYR A 184 15.30 -8.05 -33.00
CA TYR A 184 16.73 -8.37 -32.72
C TYR A 184 17.17 -8.14 -31.27
N ILE A 185 16.38 -8.64 -30.30
CA ILE A 185 16.76 -8.62 -28.88
C ILE A 185 17.43 -9.95 -28.54
N ASP A 186 18.75 -9.93 -28.40
CA ASP A 186 19.59 -11.07 -28.01
C ASP A 186 20.13 -10.93 -26.56
N ARG A 187 20.06 -9.73 -25.99
CA ARG A 187 20.53 -9.46 -24.63
C ARG A 187 19.64 -8.45 -23.91
N VAL A 188 19.07 -8.87 -22.77
CA VAL A 188 18.18 -8.08 -21.94
C VAL A 188 18.84 -7.75 -20.60
N LEU A 189 18.92 -6.47 -20.27
CA LEU A 189 19.23 -6.03 -18.91
C LEU A 189 17.94 -6.00 -18.09
N TYR A 190 17.85 -6.83 -17.06
CA TYR A 190 16.78 -6.79 -16.08
C TYR A 190 17.24 -6.10 -14.80
N ILE A 191 16.64 -4.96 -14.49
CA ILE A 191 16.88 -4.22 -13.25
C ILE A 191 15.80 -4.61 -12.24
N ALA A 192 16.14 -5.56 -11.38
CA ALA A 192 15.27 -6.12 -10.36
C ALA A 192 15.11 -5.20 -9.14
N GLY A 193 14.12 -5.44 -8.32
CA GLY A 193 13.93 -4.77 -7.01
C GLY A 193 15.01 -5.16 -5.99
N GLY A 194 14.67 -5.14 -4.70
CA GLY A 194 15.56 -5.56 -3.61
C GLY A 194 15.76 -7.07 -3.58
N ALA A 195 17.01 -7.52 -3.37
CA ALA A 195 17.34 -8.94 -3.33
C ALA A 195 16.58 -9.68 -2.24
N GLY A 196 16.05 -10.87 -2.57
CA GLY A 196 15.33 -11.75 -1.63
C GLY A 196 13.88 -11.35 -1.35
N GLY A 197 13.41 -10.20 -1.80
CA GLY A 197 12.01 -9.79 -1.64
C GLY A 197 11.05 -10.69 -2.43
N TYR A 198 9.86 -10.95 -1.88
CA TYR A 198 8.85 -11.79 -2.53
C TYR A 198 8.49 -11.29 -3.94
N ILE A 199 8.12 -10.01 -4.06
CA ILE A 199 7.77 -9.38 -5.34
C ILE A 199 8.94 -9.49 -6.33
N THR A 200 10.16 -9.18 -5.88
CA THR A 200 11.37 -9.25 -6.70
C THR A 200 11.58 -10.64 -7.25
N ASN A 201 11.43 -11.68 -6.44
CA ASN A 201 11.60 -13.06 -6.84
C ASN A 201 10.53 -13.48 -7.87
N ARG A 202 9.26 -13.15 -7.64
CA ARG A 202 8.17 -13.46 -8.57
C ARG A 202 8.37 -12.80 -9.94
N ARG A 203 8.77 -11.51 -9.97
CA ARG A 203 9.06 -10.78 -11.20
C ARG A 203 10.33 -11.33 -11.90
N LEU A 204 11.35 -11.72 -11.14
CA LEU A 204 12.56 -12.33 -11.68
C LEU A 204 12.28 -13.71 -12.32
N ASP A 205 11.42 -14.52 -11.70
CA ASP A 205 11.05 -15.82 -12.26
C ASP A 205 10.32 -15.68 -13.60
N ALA A 206 9.49 -14.63 -13.77
CA ALA A 206 8.89 -14.28 -15.06
C ALA A 206 9.95 -13.96 -16.14
N MET A 207 10.99 -13.21 -15.76
CA MET A 207 12.08 -12.88 -16.70
C MET A 207 12.91 -14.10 -17.10
N LYS A 208 13.15 -15.03 -16.17
CA LYS A 208 13.81 -16.31 -16.47
C LYS A 208 12.98 -17.16 -17.44
N LYS A 209 11.64 -17.16 -17.25
CA LYS A 209 10.74 -17.87 -18.17
C LYS A 209 10.80 -17.29 -19.58
N LEU A 210 10.79 -15.96 -19.71
CA LEU A 210 10.95 -15.30 -21.01
C LEU A 210 12.31 -15.58 -21.64
N GLN A 211 13.39 -15.63 -20.86
CA GLN A 211 14.71 -16.03 -21.32
C GLN A 211 14.69 -17.43 -21.95
N GLU A 212 14.02 -18.39 -21.31
CA GLU A 212 13.88 -19.76 -21.84
C GLU A 212 13.09 -19.80 -23.16
N GLU A 213 12.05 -18.96 -23.27
CA GLU A 213 11.18 -18.96 -24.45
C GLU A 213 11.75 -18.20 -25.65
N PHE A 214 12.43 -17.07 -25.42
CA PHE A 214 12.94 -16.19 -26.46
C PHE A 214 14.42 -16.39 -26.75
N GLY A 215 15.17 -17.07 -25.88
CA GLY A 215 16.58 -17.43 -26.10
C GLY A 215 17.59 -16.29 -25.93
N PHE A 216 17.21 -15.17 -25.34
CA PHE A 216 18.12 -14.04 -25.09
C PHE A 216 19.05 -14.27 -23.89
N GLU A 217 20.17 -13.58 -23.83
CA GLU A 217 21.00 -13.49 -22.62
C GLU A 217 20.35 -12.55 -21.60
N LEU A 218 20.12 -13.02 -20.37
CA LEU A 218 19.55 -12.23 -19.30
C LEU A 218 20.62 -11.74 -18.31
N ILE A 219 20.85 -10.42 -18.27
CA ILE A 219 21.72 -9.77 -17.30
C ILE A 219 20.87 -9.25 -16.15
N VAL A 220 20.96 -9.84 -14.96
CA VAL A 220 20.21 -9.43 -13.77
C VAL A 220 21.04 -8.51 -12.89
N LYS A 221 20.49 -7.35 -12.53
CA LYS A 221 21.06 -6.41 -11.57
C LYS A 221 19.98 -5.94 -10.58
N TYR A 222 20.34 -5.69 -9.33
CA TYR A 222 19.40 -5.25 -8.29
C TYR A 222 19.48 -3.74 -8.11
N GLY A 223 18.40 -3.06 -8.48
CA GLY A 223 18.25 -1.61 -8.41
C GLY A 223 17.52 -1.13 -7.14
N ASP A 224 17.03 -2.05 -6.28
CA ASP A 224 16.38 -1.77 -5.00
C ASP A 224 15.20 -0.77 -5.09
N PHE A 225 14.47 -0.79 -6.21
CA PHE A 225 13.40 0.16 -6.51
C PHE A 225 13.87 1.63 -6.48
N ASN A 226 15.15 1.88 -6.73
CA ASN A 226 15.77 3.19 -6.65
C ASN A 226 16.17 3.70 -8.04
N GLU A 227 15.73 4.91 -8.40
CA GLU A 227 15.96 5.55 -9.69
C GLU A 227 17.46 5.77 -9.96
N TYR A 228 18.17 6.36 -8.98
CA TYR A 228 19.60 6.65 -9.13
C TYR A 228 20.42 5.37 -9.35
N LYS A 229 20.12 4.32 -8.59
CA LYS A 229 20.78 3.02 -8.72
C LYS A 229 20.54 2.38 -10.09
N ALA A 230 19.30 2.49 -10.60
CA ALA A 230 18.95 2.00 -11.92
C ALA A 230 19.68 2.79 -13.01
N ARG A 231 19.83 4.12 -12.86
CA ARG A 231 20.63 4.96 -13.76
C ARG A 231 22.10 4.49 -13.79
N GLU A 232 22.75 4.30 -12.65
CA GLU A 232 24.14 3.82 -12.56
C GLU A 232 24.32 2.42 -13.19
N ILE A 233 23.37 1.52 -12.97
CA ILE A 233 23.35 0.19 -13.59
C ILE A 233 23.25 0.33 -15.12
N THR A 234 22.38 1.20 -15.60
CA THR A 234 22.16 1.40 -17.04
C THR A 234 23.37 2.02 -17.71
N LEU A 235 24.02 3.02 -17.10
CA LEU A 235 25.29 3.57 -17.62
C LEU A 235 26.36 2.48 -17.79
N LYS A 236 26.39 1.48 -16.92
CA LYS A 236 27.39 0.41 -16.95
C LYS A 236 27.07 -0.73 -17.92
N TYR A 237 25.80 -1.07 -18.09
CA TYR A 237 25.36 -2.27 -18.80
C TYR A 237 24.47 -1.97 -20.02
N GLY A 238 23.92 -0.76 -20.16
CA GLY A 238 22.95 -0.40 -21.18
C GLY A 238 23.49 -0.49 -22.60
N GLU A 239 24.76 -0.10 -22.84
CA GLU A 239 25.39 -0.21 -24.17
C GLU A 239 25.47 -1.66 -24.65
N ARG A 240 25.68 -2.60 -23.73
CA ARG A 240 25.79 -4.03 -24.02
C ARG A 240 24.46 -4.76 -24.12
N SER A 241 23.36 -4.07 -23.92
CA SER A 241 22.01 -4.65 -23.89
C SER A 241 21.15 -4.09 -25.02
N ASN A 242 20.27 -4.91 -25.60
CA ASN A 242 19.35 -4.48 -26.65
C ASN A 242 18.00 -4.00 -26.10
N ALA A 243 17.65 -4.42 -24.88
CA ALA A 243 16.47 -3.96 -24.17
C ALA A 243 16.74 -3.86 -22.66
N ILE A 244 15.99 -3.01 -21.98
CA ILE A 244 16.05 -2.83 -20.52
C ILE A 244 14.66 -3.05 -19.94
N VAL A 245 14.55 -4.03 -19.04
CA VAL A 245 13.34 -4.32 -18.31
C VAL A 245 13.54 -3.95 -16.84
N CYS A 246 12.67 -3.10 -16.31
CA CYS A 246 12.77 -2.64 -14.94
C CYS A 246 11.60 -3.17 -14.10
N ALA A 247 11.89 -3.58 -12.87
CA ALA A 247 10.88 -4.04 -11.93
C ALA A 247 10.09 -2.89 -11.28
N SER A 248 10.30 -1.62 -11.67
CA SER A 248 9.46 -0.48 -11.30
C SER A 248 9.61 0.66 -12.30
N ASP A 249 8.63 1.54 -12.33
CA ASP A 249 8.66 2.72 -13.19
C ASP A 249 9.75 3.72 -12.78
N LEU A 250 9.98 3.90 -11.48
CA LEU A 250 11.09 4.76 -11.01
C LEU A 250 12.43 4.27 -11.55
N MET A 251 12.67 2.96 -11.55
CA MET A 251 13.89 2.40 -12.12
C MET A 251 13.92 2.54 -13.65
N ALA A 252 12.77 2.43 -14.32
CA ALA A 252 12.66 2.66 -15.76
C ALA A 252 12.98 4.12 -16.12
N ILE A 253 12.52 5.08 -15.32
CA ILE A 253 12.87 6.50 -15.47
C ILE A 253 14.38 6.70 -15.36
N GLY A 254 15.02 6.15 -14.35
CA GLY A 254 16.48 6.20 -14.19
C GLY A 254 17.23 5.58 -15.39
N ALA A 255 16.73 4.47 -15.92
CA ALA A 255 17.28 3.84 -17.12
C ALA A 255 17.14 4.74 -18.37
N VAL A 256 15.96 5.37 -18.56
CA VAL A 256 15.72 6.30 -19.68
C VAL A 256 16.66 7.51 -19.63
N PHE A 257 16.87 8.09 -18.42
CA PHE A 257 17.81 9.20 -18.27
C PHE A 257 19.25 8.79 -18.59
N ALA A 258 19.69 7.60 -18.16
CA ALA A 258 21.02 7.08 -18.50
C ALA A 258 21.19 6.87 -20.02
N LEU A 259 20.18 6.29 -20.69
CA LEU A 259 20.20 6.10 -22.14
C LEU A 259 20.26 7.43 -22.89
N THR A 260 19.52 8.43 -22.42
CA THR A 260 19.53 9.79 -22.99
C THR A 260 20.92 10.43 -22.85
N GLU A 261 21.56 10.27 -21.68
CA GLU A 261 22.91 10.79 -21.43
C GLU A 261 23.97 10.12 -22.32
N MET A 262 23.81 8.83 -22.58
CA MET A 262 24.70 8.07 -23.46
C MET A 262 24.41 8.31 -24.96
N ASP A 263 23.36 9.02 -25.31
CA ASP A 263 22.86 9.21 -26.67
C ASP A 263 22.61 7.87 -27.42
N ILE A 264 22.03 6.89 -26.71
CA ILE A 264 21.68 5.60 -27.30
C ILE A 264 20.19 5.30 -27.07
N TYR A 265 19.58 4.64 -28.03
CA TYR A 265 18.22 4.15 -27.92
C TYR A 265 18.18 2.67 -27.55
N ARG A 266 17.39 2.33 -26.54
CA ARG A 266 16.99 0.96 -26.20
C ARG A 266 15.52 0.96 -25.78
N PRO A 267 14.74 -0.07 -26.14
CA PRO A 267 13.40 -0.23 -25.58
C PRO A 267 13.50 -0.44 -24.06
N VAL A 268 12.63 0.27 -23.34
CA VAL A 268 12.54 0.20 -21.87
C VAL A 268 11.12 -0.16 -21.50
N CYS A 269 10.92 -1.01 -20.48
CA CYS A 269 9.65 -1.10 -19.82
C CYS A 269 9.80 -1.02 -18.30
N GLY A 270 8.74 -0.55 -17.66
CA GLY A 270 8.63 -0.40 -16.21
C GLY A 270 7.54 -1.29 -15.62
N PHE A 271 7.16 -0.94 -14.40
CA PHE A 271 6.11 -1.59 -13.63
C PHE A 271 5.61 -0.58 -12.61
N ASP A 272 4.32 -0.42 -12.41
CA ASP A 272 3.56 0.36 -11.43
C ASP A 272 2.49 1.25 -12.08
N GLY A 273 2.75 1.79 -13.27
CA GLY A 273 1.81 2.67 -13.98
C GLY A 273 1.75 4.09 -13.39
N ILE A 274 2.87 4.59 -12.84
CA ILE A 274 2.90 5.94 -12.23
C ILE A 274 2.90 7.04 -13.30
N ARG A 275 2.26 8.16 -12.99
CA ARG A 275 2.15 9.30 -13.91
C ARG A 275 3.48 9.90 -14.31
N LEU A 276 4.50 9.79 -13.44
CA LEU A 276 5.82 10.30 -13.70
C LEU A 276 6.47 9.71 -14.96
N MET A 277 6.10 8.46 -15.34
CA MET A 277 6.53 7.85 -16.60
C MET A 277 6.17 8.68 -17.83
N GLY A 278 5.01 9.34 -17.83
CA GLY A 278 4.58 10.18 -18.94
C GLY A 278 5.40 11.44 -19.18
N TYR A 279 6.24 11.84 -18.21
CA TYR A 279 7.19 12.95 -18.37
C TYR A 279 8.52 12.53 -18.98
N THR A 280 8.74 11.25 -19.19
CA THR A 280 9.92 10.77 -19.95
C THR A 280 9.72 11.01 -21.45
N LYS A 281 10.82 11.19 -22.19
CA LYS A 281 10.77 11.37 -23.65
C LYS A 281 10.47 10.06 -24.41
N ILE A 282 10.47 8.93 -23.74
CA ILE A 282 10.29 7.60 -24.32
C ILE A 282 8.96 7.03 -23.81
N ALA A 283 8.08 6.68 -24.74
CA ALA A 283 6.86 5.96 -24.41
C ALA A 283 7.22 4.49 -24.09
N ALA A 284 7.25 4.16 -22.82
CA ALA A 284 7.58 2.82 -22.34
C ALA A 284 6.33 2.03 -21.94
N ASN A 285 6.33 0.72 -22.17
CA ASN A 285 5.32 -0.16 -21.60
C ASN A 285 5.48 -0.22 -20.08
N THR A 286 4.36 -0.28 -19.37
CA THR A 286 4.34 -0.47 -17.93
C THR A 286 3.14 -1.32 -17.51
N VAL A 287 3.20 -1.90 -16.32
CA VAL A 287 2.05 -2.52 -15.66
C VAL A 287 1.35 -1.47 -14.82
N LYS A 288 0.14 -1.12 -15.21
CA LYS A 288 -0.70 -0.23 -14.40
C LYS A 288 -1.35 -1.01 -13.27
N GLN A 289 -1.03 -0.61 -12.05
CA GLN A 289 -1.63 -1.11 -10.82
C GLN A 289 -2.63 -0.08 -10.28
N ASP A 290 -3.73 -0.56 -9.70
CA ASP A 290 -4.66 0.29 -8.95
C ASP A 290 -4.35 0.17 -7.45
N PHE A 291 -3.44 1.04 -6.97
CA PHE A 291 -3.04 1.06 -5.56
C PHE A 291 -4.16 1.55 -4.63
N ASN A 292 -5.06 2.40 -5.14
CA ASN A 292 -6.24 2.83 -4.41
C ASN A 292 -7.19 1.64 -4.19
N LEU A 293 -7.47 0.87 -5.25
CA LEU A 293 -8.31 -0.34 -5.17
C LEU A 293 -7.68 -1.39 -4.25
N LYS A 294 -6.36 -1.63 -4.33
CA LYS A 294 -5.66 -2.55 -3.41
C LYS A 294 -5.90 -2.16 -1.95
N SER A 295 -5.79 -0.88 -1.64
CA SER A 295 -6.00 -0.38 -0.29
C SER A 295 -7.45 -0.53 0.16
N LYS A 296 -8.41 -0.22 -0.72
CA LYS A 296 -9.84 -0.44 -0.45
C LYS A 296 -10.14 -1.91 -0.18
N GLN A 297 -9.63 -2.80 -1.03
CA GLN A 297 -9.80 -4.24 -0.85
C GLN A 297 -9.15 -4.74 0.46
N ALA A 298 -8.02 -4.14 0.89
CA ALA A 298 -7.42 -4.48 2.16
C ALA A 298 -8.34 -4.16 3.36
N PHE A 299 -9.11 -3.08 3.31
CA PHE A 299 -10.13 -2.79 4.32
C PHE A 299 -11.31 -3.78 4.26
N ASP A 300 -11.74 -4.17 3.06
CA ASP A 300 -12.81 -5.17 2.90
C ASP A 300 -12.37 -6.53 3.46
N GLU A 301 -11.13 -6.96 3.20
CA GLU A 301 -10.57 -8.17 3.79
C GLU A 301 -10.41 -8.07 5.32
N LEU A 302 -10.00 -6.90 5.83
CA LEU A 302 -9.92 -6.68 7.27
C LEU A 302 -11.30 -6.82 7.93
N LYS A 303 -12.35 -6.29 7.28
CA LYS A 303 -13.72 -6.43 7.77
C LYS A 303 -14.16 -7.89 7.84
N LYS A 304 -13.89 -8.70 6.82
CA LYS A 304 -14.18 -10.14 6.83
C LYS A 304 -13.50 -10.86 7.99
N LEU A 305 -12.20 -10.56 8.23
CA LEU A 305 -11.48 -11.11 9.40
C LEU A 305 -12.15 -10.74 10.72
N LEU A 306 -12.64 -9.49 10.87
CA LEU A 306 -13.34 -9.02 12.07
C LEU A 306 -14.73 -9.65 12.21
N ASP A 307 -15.37 -9.99 11.14
CA ASP A 307 -16.67 -10.70 11.10
C ASP A 307 -16.49 -12.22 11.37
N GLY A 308 -15.23 -12.70 11.54
CA GLY A 308 -14.90 -14.07 11.95
C GLY A 308 -14.49 -15.00 10.81
N GLU A 309 -14.33 -14.47 9.60
CA GLU A 309 -13.78 -15.26 8.49
C GLU A 309 -12.29 -15.50 8.67
N LYS A 310 -11.77 -16.57 8.09
CA LYS A 310 -10.32 -16.85 8.06
C LYS A 310 -9.63 -15.99 7.00
N GLY A 311 -8.36 -15.72 7.24
CA GLY A 311 -7.53 -14.99 6.29
C GLY A 311 -7.41 -15.72 4.95
N GLN A 312 -7.45 -14.95 3.88
CA GLN A 312 -7.40 -15.41 2.50
C GLN A 312 -6.50 -14.52 1.65
N TYR A 313 -6.12 -15.04 0.48
CA TYR A 313 -5.44 -14.27 -0.56
C TYR A 313 -6.47 -13.74 -1.56
N THR A 314 -6.42 -12.44 -1.82
CA THR A 314 -7.29 -11.77 -2.80
C THR A 314 -6.42 -11.15 -3.88
N GLU A 315 -6.68 -11.53 -5.13
CA GLU A 315 -5.97 -11.03 -6.29
C GLU A 315 -6.66 -9.81 -6.88
N ILE A 316 -5.86 -8.78 -7.23
CA ILE A 316 -6.30 -7.56 -7.89
C ILE A 316 -5.85 -7.59 -9.36
N PRO A 317 -6.71 -7.18 -10.30
CA PRO A 317 -6.35 -7.12 -11.72
C PRO A 317 -5.28 -6.07 -11.98
N PHE A 318 -4.55 -6.25 -13.10
CA PHE A 318 -3.59 -5.31 -13.64
C PHE A 318 -3.87 -5.06 -15.13
N GLU A 319 -3.25 -4.03 -15.68
CA GLU A 319 -3.32 -3.69 -17.11
C GLU A 319 -1.91 -3.39 -17.63
N VAL A 320 -1.55 -3.91 -18.81
CA VAL A 320 -0.32 -3.51 -19.51
C VAL A 320 -0.64 -2.37 -20.47
N CYS A 321 -0.05 -1.20 -20.24
CA CYS A 321 -0.30 0.01 -21.01
C CYS A 321 0.98 0.78 -21.32
N LYS A 322 0.87 1.81 -22.15
CA LYS A 322 1.89 2.87 -22.32
C LYS A 322 1.35 4.14 -21.70
N ILE A 323 2.19 4.86 -20.97
CA ILE A 323 1.83 6.17 -20.41
C ILE A 323 2.59 7.24 -21.20
N ASN A 324 1.84 8.13 -21.84
CA ASN A 324 2.35 9.26 -22.57
C ASN A 324 2.09 10.58 -21.82
N TYR A 325 2.79 11.64 -22.20
CA TYR A 325 2.57 12.96 -21.60
C TYR A 325 1.10 13.43 -21.67
N MET A 326 0.41 13.17 -22.78
CA MET A 326 -1.00 13.53 -22.93
C MET A 326 -1.91 12.78 -21.95
N ASP A 327 -1.59 11.54 -21.58
CA ASP A 327 -2.34 10.76 -20.59
C ASP A 327 -2.24 11.37 -19.18
N VAL A 328 -1.17 12.12 -18.91
CA VAL A 328 -0.93 12.76 -17.61
C VAL A 328 -1.67 14.08 -17.48
N ILE A 329 -1.69 14.89 -18.54
CA ILE A 329 -2.22 16.25 -18.49
C ILE A 329 -3.73 16.35 -18.78
N GLN A 330 -4.35 15.31 -19.37
CA GLN A 330 -5.77 15.29 -19.72
C GLN A 330 -6.68 14.70 -18.64
N LYS A 331 -6.13 14.25 -17.51
CA LYS A 331 -6.84 13.74 -16.34
C LYS A 331 -6.63 14.69 -15.17
#